data_a9912525841fe37547c0335093b7e668
#
_entry.id   a9912525841fe37547c0335093b7e668
#
_cell.length_a   1.000
_cell.length_b   1.000
_cell.length_c   1.000
_cell.angle_alpha   90.00
_cell.angle_beta   90.00
_cell.angle_gamma   90.00
#
_symmetry.space_group_name_H-M   'P 1'
#
loop_
_entity.id
_entity.type
_entity.pdbx_description
1 polymer ?
#
loop_
_entity_poly.entity_id
_entity_poly.type
_entity_poly.pdbx_seq_one_letter_code
_entity_poly.pdbx_strand_id
1 'polypeptide(L)'
;MLDTRAVEDAISQFRDEGYAIVRKFLPADEIKRLQEKTAELQAIALEHPVTFRHGNLVYEILPEEYFGKRYVIQAYWFAWADAYFDAFRSHPRYLQLLEPLLGHNIKQVTQQIHWKPPGARLTGYRFHQDLRFRESRSSYEDVVRDTVTMGLAIDRATPENGCLKVVPRSHTMGYLGLSDNGDGQIMKGLTQDDE
;
A
#
# COMPACT_ATOMS: atom_id res chain seq x y z
N MET A 1 -7.57 -16.62 -12.75
CA MET A 1 -8.69 -15.67 -12.51
C MET A 1 -9.22 -15.92 -11.12
N LEU A 2 -9.78 -14.89 -10.46
CA LEU A 2 -10.54 -15.05 -9.22
C LEU A 2 -11.91 -15.65 -9.53
N ASP A 3 -12.50 -16.33 -8.55
CA ASP A 3 -13.88 -16.78 -8.60
C ASP A 3 -14.85 -15.59 -8.64
N THR A 4 -15.88 -15.66 -9.49
CA THR A 4 -16.82 -14.55 -9.71
C THR A 4 -17.53 -14.13 -8.42
N ARG A 5 -17.98 -15.10 -7.62
CA ARG A 5 -18.65 -14.82 -6.35
C ARG A 5 -17.72 -14.16 -5.34
N ALA A 6 -16.45 -14.59 -5.29
CA ALA A 6 -15.46 -13.96 -4.42
C ALA A 6 -15.17 -12.51 -4.83
N VAL A 7 -15.24 -12.18 -6.13
CA VAL A 7 -15.13 -10.80 -6.63
C VAL A 7 -16.35 -9.98 -6.21
N GLU A 8 -17.56 -10.49 -6.41
CA GLU A 8 -18.81 -9.82 -6.03
C GLU A 8 -18.87 -9.56 -4.53
N ASP A 9 -18.55 -10.56 -3.70
CA ASP A 9 -18.51 -10.43 -2.24
C ASP A 9 -17.47 -9.36 -1.80
N ALA A 10 -16.30 -9.35 -2.42
CA ALA A 10 -15.27 -8.35 -2.13
C ALA A 10 -15.70 -6.93 -2.51
N ILE A 11 -16.37 -6.76 -3.65
CA ILE A 11 -16.87 -5.45 -4.10
C ILE A 11 -17.98 -4.96 -3.16
N SER A 12 -18.90 -5.85 -2.75
CA SER A 12 -19.95 -5.52 -1.77
C SER A 12 -19.34 -5.09 -0.44
N GLN A 13 -18.41 -5.91 0.10
CA GLN A 13 -17.71 -5.57 1.34
C GLN A 13 -16.98 -4.22 1.23
N PHE A 14 -16.29 -3.96 0.11
CA PHE A 14 -15.57 -2.70 -0.09
C PHE A 14 -16.51 -1.50 -0.08
N ARG A 15 -17.69 -1.61 -0.71
CA ARG A 15 -18.69 -0.52 -0.74
C ARG A 15 -19.32 -0.27 0.63
N ASP A 16 -19.56 -1.34 1.39
CA ASP A 16 -20.23 -1.26 2.69
C ASP A 16 -19.28 -0.83 3.81
N GLU A 17 -18.06 -1.39 3.82
CA GLU A 17 -17.11 -1.23 4.91
C GLU A 17 -15.93 -0.30 4.60
N GLY A 18 -15.74 0.09 3.32
CA GLY A 18 -14.62 0.90 2.86
C GLY A 18 -13.33 0.11 2.66
N TYR A 19 -13.35 -1.18 2.90
CA TYR A 19 -12.26 -2.12 2.60
C TYR A 19 -12.80 -3.52 2.32
N ALA A 20 -11.98 -4.33 1.64
CA ALA A 20 -12.24 -5.75 1.48
C ALA A 20 -10.95 -6.56 1.60
N ILE A 21 -11.06 -7.81 2.07
CA ILE A 21 -9.95 -8.75 2.16
C ILE A 21 -10.17 -9.91 1.21
N VAL A 22 -9.39 -9.93 0.14
CA VAL A 22 -9.42 -11.01 -0.86
C VAL A 22 -8.36 -12.04 -0.49
N ARG A 23 -8.78 -13.15 0.09
CA ARG A 23 -7.87 -14.22 0.49
C ARG A 23 -7.43 -15.05 -0.73
N LYS A 24 -6.18 -15.55 -0.70
CA LYS A 24 -5.59 -16.35 -1.79
C LYS A 24 -5.65 -15.62 -3.13
N PHE A 25 -5.38 -14.31 -3.09
CA PHE A 25 -5.42 -13.45 -4.27
C PHE A 25 -4.49 -13.95 -5.37
N LEU A 26 -3.30 -14.41 -5.04
CA LEU A 26 -2.36 -15.05 -5.96
C LEU A 26 -2.16 -16.54 -5.62
N PRO A 27 -1.83 -17.38 -6.61
CA PRO A 27 -1.32 -18.73 -6.38
C PRO A 27 0.00 -18.71 -5.60
N ALA A 28 0.35 -19.83 -4.97
CA ALA A 28 1.53 -19.91 -4.12
C ALA A 28 2.84 -19.73 -4.90
N ASP A 29 2.90 -20.22 -6.12
CA ASP A 29 4.06 -20.07 -7.03
C ASP A 29 4.25 -18.61 -7.47
N GLU A 30 3.18 -17.89 -7.74
CA GLU A 30 3.25 -16.45 -8.04
C GLU A 30 3.70 -15.64 -6.81
N ILE A 31 3.21 -15.96 -5.60
CA ILE A 31 3.68 -15.35 -4.35
C ILE A 31 5.17 -15.61 -4.16
N LYS A 32 5.62 -16.85 -4.35
CA LYS A 32 7.03 -17.19 -4.25
C LYS A 32 7.87 -16.38 -5.24
N ARG A 33 7.43 -16.29 -6.48
CA ARG A 33 8.12 -15.47 -7.50
C ARG A 33 8.18 -14.01 -7.12
N LEU A 34 7.09 -13.47 -6.57
CA LEU A 34 7.04 -12.10 -6.11
C LEU A 34 7.99 -11.86 -4.92
N GLN A 35 8.09 -12.82 -3.98
CA GLN A 35 9.05 -12.76 -2.87
C GLN A 35 10.50 -12.74 -3.39
N GLU A 36 10.84 -13.58 -4.35
CA GLU A 36 12.16 -13.58 -4.99
C GLU A 36 12.45 -12.21 -5.63
N LYS A 37 11.51 -11.68 -6.40
CA LYS A 37 11.66 -10.39 -7.07
C LYS A 37 11.76 -9.21 -6.10
N THR A 38 11.02 -9.24 -5.01
CA THR A 38 11.12 -8.18 -3.98
C THR A 38 12.43 -8.26 -3.19
N ALA A 39 12.99 -9.46 -3.00
CA ALA A 39 14.30 -9.63 -2.41
C ALA A 39 15.44 -9.13 -3.34
N GLU A 40 15.34 -9.39 -4.66
CA GLU A 40 16.25 -8.83 -5.67
C GLU A 40 16.19 -7.29 -5.65
N LEU A 41 14.99 -6.71 -5.65
CA LEU A 41 14.80 -5.25 -5.58
C LEU A 41 15.42 -4.65 -4.32
N GLN A 42 15.24 -5.32 -3.16
CA GLN A 42 15.81 -4.88 -1.90
C GLN A 42 17.35 -4.93 -1.92
N ALA A 43 17.93 -5.96 -2.53
CA ALA A 43 19.37 -6.08 -2.68
C ALA A 43 19.96 -4.95 -3.54
N ILE A 44 19.31 -4.65 -4.68
CA ILE A 44 19.69 -3.53 -5.54
C ILE A 44 19.59 -2.20 -4.78
N ALA A 45 18.51 -1.98 -4.04
CA ALA A 45 18.33 -0.76 -3.27
C ALA A 45 19.44 -0.59 -2.20
N LEU A 46 19.92 -1.67 -1.58
CA LEU A 46 20.98 -1.65 -0.58
C LEU A 46 22.40 -1.37 -1.16
N GLU A 47 22.57 -1.38 -2.48
CA GLU A 47 23.82 -0.91 -3.12
C GLU A 47 24.00 0.59 -2.92
N HIS A 48 22.91 1.35 -2.71
CA HIS A 48 22.97 2.78 -2.43
C HIS A 48 23.24 3.03 -0.94
N PRO A 49 24.17 3.95 -0.61
CA PRO A 49 24.53 4.24 0.77
C PRO A 49 23.46 5.03 1.54
N VAL A 50 22.62 5.77 0.85
CA VAL A 50 21.54 6.63 1.37
C VAL A 50 20.33 6.52 0.47
N THR A 51 19.21 7.13 0.86
CA THR A 51 18.01 7.22 0.02
C THR A 51 18.37 7.66 -1.39
N PHE A 52 17.97 6.85 -2.36
CA PHE A 52 18.24 7.05 -3.79
C PHE A 52 16.98 7.53 -4.50
N ARG A 53 17.15 8.48 -5.42
CA ARG A 53 16.06 8.94 -6.29
C ARG A 53 16.57 9.11 -7.72
N HIS A 54 15.83 8.54 -8.67
CA HIS A 54 15.97 8.82 -10.09
C HIS A 54 14.58 8.99 -10.73
N GLY A 55 14.19 10.22 -11.00
CA GLY A 55 12.83 10.53 -11.43
C GLY A 55 11.79 10.12 -10.36
N ASN A 56 10.89 9.24 -10.74
CA ASN A 56 9.87 8.69 -9.84
C ASN A 56 10.34 7.45 -9.06
N LEU A 57 11.39 6.77 -9.52
CA LEU A 57 11.99 5.66 -8.79
C LEU A 57 12.67 6.20 -7.53
N VAL A 58 12.27 5.67 -6.39
CA VAL A 58 12.87 6.02 -5.09
C VAL A 58 13.10 4.74 -4.30
N TYR A 59 14.29 4.64 -3.68
CA TYR A 59 14.58 3.68 -2.63
C TYR A 59 14.80 4.44 -1.32
N GLU A 60 13.93 4.23 -0.37
CA GLU A 60 13.99 4.90 0.93
C GLU A 60 14.81 4.05 1.89
N ILE A 61 15.95 4.60 2.32
CA ILE A 61 16.97 3.88 3.07
C ILE A 61 17.22 4.58 4.40
N LEU A 62 17.03 3.84 5.48
CA LEU A 62 17.46 4.28 6.80
C LEU A 62 18.98 4.07 6.94
N PRO A 63 19.73 5.11 7.29
CA PRO A 63 21.18 5.07 7.29
C PRO A 63 21.74 4.25 8.47
N GLU A 64 22.94 3.69 8.27
CA GLU A 64 23.63 2.86 9.26
C GLU A 64 23.95 3.60 10.55
N GLU A 65 24.29 4.87 10.47
CA GLU A 65 24.68 5.71 11.61
C GLU A 65 23.63 5.79 12.72
N TYR A 66 22.34 5.66 12.37
CA TYR A 66 21.23 5.71 13.35
C TYR A 66 20.75 4.34 13.80
N PHE A 67 21.01 3.27 13.04
CA PHE A 67 20.39 1.97 13.25
C PHE A 67 21.39 0.82 13.33
N GLY A 68 22.71 1.09 13.24
CA GLY A 68 23.78 0.10 13.27
C GLY A 68 23.89 -0.74 11.99
N LYS A 69 22.95 -0.59 11.06
CA LYS A 69 22.95 -1.13 9.69
C LYS A 69 21.96 -0.37 8.84
N ARG A 70 22.11 -0.48 7.52
CA ARG A 70 21.15 0.10 6.57
C ARG A 70 19.90 -0.77 6.45
N TYR A 71 18.75 -0.14 6.33
CA TYR A 71 17.49 -0.79 6.01
C TYR A 71 16.84 -0.10 4.82
N VAL A 72 16.39 -0.88 3.84
CA VAL A 72 15.41 -0.40 2.86
C VAL A 72 14.03 -0.55 3.50
N ILE A 73 13.32 0.55 3.64
CA ILE A 73 11.97 0.55 4.25
C ILE A 73 10.88 0.71 3.21
N GLN A 74 11.19 1.35 2.07
CA GLN A 74 10.20 1.60 1.03
C GLN A 74 10.86 1.74 -0.34
N ALA A 75 10.14 1.33 -1.40
CA ALA A 75 10.46 1.69 -2.76
C ALA A 75 9.21 2.20 -3.48
N TYR A 76 9.39 3.20 -4.33
CA TYR A 76 8.33 3.78 -5.16
C TYR A 76 8.64 3.59 -6.63
N TRP A 77 7.64 3.36 -7.44
CA TRP A 77 7.71 3.29 -8.90
C TRP A 77 8.79 2.33 -9.44
N PHE A 78 9.01 1.25 -8.72
CA PHE A 78 10.01 0.23 -9.04
C PHE A 78 9.68 -0.57 -10.31
N ALA A 79 8.48 -0.47 -10.85
CA ALA A 79 8.14 -0.96 -12.18
C ALA A 79 8.99 -0.32 -13.28
N TRP A 80 9.57 0.85 -13.06
CA TRP A 80 10.48 1.49 -14.01
C TRP A 80 11.85 0.80 -14.05
N ALA A 81 12.21 0.07 -13.01
CA ALA A 81 13.48 -0.61 -12.88
C ALA A 81 13.42 -2.09 -13.29
N ASP A 82 12.25 -2.71 -13.30
CA ASP A 82 12.10 -4.15 -13.57
C ASP A 82 10.81 -4.46 -14.33
N ALA A 83 10.95 -5.07 -15.50
CA ALA A 83 9.83 -5.44 -16.38
C ALA A 83 8.83 -6.42 -15.73
N TYR A 84 9.26 -7.23 -14.76
CA TYR A 84 8.35 -8.08 -14.00
C TYR A 84 7.33 -7.24 -13.24
N PHE A 85 7.78 -6.21 -12.53
CA PHE A 85 6.89 -5.34 -11.78
C PHE A 85 6.04 -4.46 -12.69
N ASP A 86 6.54 -4.08 -13.85
CA ASP A 86 5.74 -3.36 -14.85
C ASP A 86 4.59 -4.24 -15.38
N ALA A 87 4.86 -5.49 -15.70
CA ALA A 87 3.81 -6.45 -16.08
C ALA A 87 2.86 -6.76 -14.91
N PHE A 88 3.41 -6.89 -13.70
CA PHE A 88 2.64 -7.26 -12.50
C PHE A 88 1.60 -6.21 -12.10
N ARG A 89 1.87 -4.91 -12.29
CA ARG A 89 0.91 -3.84 -11.95
C ARG A 89 -0.39 -3.90 -12.75
N SER A 90 -0.39 -4.55 -13.91
CA SER A 90 -1.58 -4.80 -14.73
C SER A 90 -2.06 -6.25 -14.68
N HIS A 91 -1.73 -6.96 -13.61
CA HIS A 91 -2.12 -8.36 -13.45
C HIS A 91 -3.66 -8.53 -13.54
N PRO A 92 -4.18 -9.51 -14.30
CA PRO A 92 -5.61 -9.63 -14.58
C PRO A 92 -6.51 -9.70 -13.34
N ARG A 93 -6.02 -10.26 -12.23
CA ARG A 93 -6.79 -10.32 -10.98
C ARG A 93 -6.99 -8.96 -10.33
N TYR A 94 -6.09 -8.00 -10.54
CA TYR A 94 -6.33 -6.61 -10.14
C TYR A 94 -7.48 -6.01 -10.95
N LEU A 95 -7.47 -6.21 -12.26
CA LEU A 95 -8.50 -5.67 -13.15
C LEU A 95 -9.88 -6.26 -12.83
N GLN A 96 -9.97 -7.56 -12.46
CA GLN A 96 -11.23 -8.16 -12.02
C GLN A 96 -11.88 -7.45 -10.83
N LEU A 97 -11.08 -6.88 -9.91
CA LEU A 97 -11.57 -6.14 -8.76
C LEU A 97 -11.76 -4.64 -9.06
N LEU A 98 -10.88 -4.06 -9.87
CA LEU A 98 -10.86 -2.61 -10.09
C LEU A 98 -11.85 -2.14 -11.15
N GLU A 99 -12.03 -2.87 -12.25
CA GLU A 99 -12.95 -2.47 -13.32
C GLU A 99 -14.40 -2.30 -12.87
N PRO A 100 -14.97 -3.18 -12.03
CA PRO A 100 -16.32 -2.98 -11.50
C PRO A 100 -16.47 -1.78 -10.55
N LEU A 101 -15.35 -1.28 -10.01
CA LEU A 101 -15.32 -0.13 -9.10
C LEU A 101 -15.03 1.18 -9.84
N LEU A 102 -14.08 1.18 -10.77
CA LEU A 102 -13.51 2.36 -11.40
C LEU A 102 -13.84 2.48 -12.90
N GLY A 103 -14.45 1.46 -13.51
CA GLY A 103 -14.61 1.38 -14.96
C GLY A 103 -13.33 0.92 -15.68
N HIS A 104 -13.34 0.94 -17.01
CA HIS A 104 -12.24 0.40 -17.81
C HIS A 104 -11.02 1.32 -17.95
N ASN A 105 -11.20 2.63 -17.75
CA ASN A 105 -10.13 3.63 -17.90
C ASN A 105 -9.44 3.87 -16.56
N ILE A 106 -8.56 2.95 -16.17
CA ILE A 106 -7.88 2.97 -14.88
C ILE A 106 -6.47 3.54 -15.04
N LYS A 107 -6.11 4.48 -14.16
CA LYS A 107 -4.77 5.05 -14.06
C LYS A 107 -4.15 4.70 -12.71
N GLN A 108 -2.95 4.14 -12.74
CA GLN A 108 -2.16 3.99 -11.52
C GLN A 108 -1.50 5.32 -11.15
N VAL A 109 -1.75 5.80 -9.95
CA VAL A 109 -1.21 7.09 -9.46
C VAL A 109 -0.01 6.91 -8.54
N THR A 110 0.18 5.70 -8.00
CA THR A 110 1.36 5.34 -7.20
C THR A 110 1.61 3.84 -7.25
N GLN A 111 2.86 3.45 -7.06
CA GLN A 111 3.27 2.08 -6.81
C GLN A 111 4.28 2.10 -5.68
N GLN A 112 4.03 1.30 -4.66
CA GLN A 112 4.86 1.27 -3.46
C GLN A 112 5.05 -0.17 -2.98
N ILE A 113 6.20 -0.43 -2.37
CA ILE A 113 6.42 -1.59 -1.54
C ILE A 113 7.00 -1.12 -0.21
N HIS A 114 6.53 -1.74 0.88
CA HIS A 114 6.97 -1.43 2.23
C HIS A 114 7.63 -2.66 2.84
N TRP A 115 8.81 -2.48 3.41
CA TRP A 115 9.46 -3.47 4.24
C TRP A 115 9.43 -3.05 5.70
N LYS A 116 9.16 -3.99 6.57
CA LYS A 116 9.24 -3.82 8.03
C LYS A 116 10.26 -4.81 8.60
N PRO A 117 11.56 -4.60 8.33
CA PRO A 117 12.57 -5.53 8.79
C PRO A 117 12.71 -5.48 10.32
N PRO A 118 13.00 -6.63 10.96
CA PRO A 118 13.24 -6.68 12.41
C PRO A 118 14.30 -5.67 12.85
N GLY A 119 14.00 -4.91 13.90
CA GLY A 119 14.89 -3.89 14.44
C GLY A 119 14.84 -2.53 13.75
N ALA A 120 14.20 -2.38 12.59
CA ALA A 120 13.95 -1.08 12.00
C ALA A 120 12.88 -0.35 12.80
N ARG A 121 13.25 0.82 13.34
CA ARG A 121 12.31 1.76 13.94
C ARG A 121 11.80 2.71 12.85
N LEU A 122 10.74 3.45 13.12
CA LEU A 122 10.16 4.44 12.19
C LEU A 122 9.49 3.84 10.94
N THR A 123 9.12 2.56 10.99
CA THR A 123 8.37 1.87 9.92
C THR A 123 6.87 1.79 10.20
N GLY A 124 6.41 2.43 11.27
CA GLY A 124 4.99 2.53 11.62
C GLY A 124 4.33 3.73 10.93
N TYR A 125 3.12 3.52 10.46
CA TYR A 125 2.29 4.56 9.85
C TYR A 125 1.07 4.80 10.72
N ARG A 126 0.78 6.07 11.00
CA ARG A 126 -0.46 6.46 11.68
C ARG A 126 -1.65 6.24 10.77
N PHE A 127 -2.83 6.05 11.33
CA PHE A 127 -4.05 6.03 10.56
C PHE A 127 -4.16 7.28 9.69
N HIS A 128 -4.48 7.10 8.42
CA HIS A 128 -4.65 8.17 7.46
C HIS A 128 -5.55 7.74 6.30
N GLN A 129 -6.04 8.71 5.57
CA GLN A 129 -6.65 8.52 4.27
C GLN A 129 -5.64 8.99 3.21
N ASP A 130 -5.40 8.18 2.17
CA ASP A 130 -4.40 8.47 1.13
C ASP A 130 -4.64 9.80 0.41
N LEU A 131 -5.86 10.32 0.47
CA LEU A 131 -6.24 11.63 -0.05
C LEU A 131 -5.35 12.77 0.51
N ARG A 132 -4.82 12.63 1.72
CA ARG A 132 -3.91 13.63 2.33
C ARG A 132 -2.69 13.95 1.46
N PHE A 133 -2.26 12.98 0.69
CA PHE A 133 -1.07 13.10 -0.17
C PHE A 133 -1.37 13.73 -1.54
N ARG A 134 -2.59 14.21 -1.75
CA ARG A 134 -3.01 14.85 -3.00
C ARG A 134 -3.01 16.37 -2.83
N GLU A 135 -2.33 17.08 -3.74
CA GLU A 135 -2.21 18.53 -3.71
C GLU A 135 -3.56 19.23 -3.90
N SER A 136 -4.40 18.68 -4.77
CA SER A 136 -5.73 19.23 -5.04
C SER A 136 -6.82 18.24 -4.68
N ARG A 137 -7.64 18.59 -3.68
CA ARG A 137 -8.81 17.82 -3.30
C ARG A 137 -9.94 17.94 -4.32
N SER A 138 -10.00 19.04 -5.05
CA SER A 138 -10.99 19.26 -6.09
C SER A 138 -10.83 18.34 -7.30
N SER A 139 -9.68 17.66 -7.41
CA SER A 139 -9.46 16.60 -8.41
C SER A 139 -10.21 15.30 -8.09
N TYR A 140 -10.83 15.22 -6.91
CA TYR A 140 -11.55 14.04 -6.42
C TYR A 140 -12.95 14.49 -5.96
N GLU A 141 -13.86 14.63 -6.90
CA GLU A 141 -15.25 15.01 -6.59
C GLU A 141 -15.95 13.92 -5.78
N ASP A 142 -15.61 12.67 -6.05
CA ASP A 142 -16.11 11.51 -5.31
C ASP A 142 -14.95 10.53 -5.01
N VAL A 143 -14.23 10.81 -3.91
CA VAL A 143 -13.05 10.00 -3.50
C VAL A 143 -13.38 8.53 -3.34
N VAL A 144 -14.60 8.21 -2.93
CA VAL A 144 -15.06 6.82 -2.74
C VAL A 144 -15.17 6.10 -4.08
N ARG A 145 -15.49 6.84 -5.16
CA ARG A 145 -15.63 6.28 -6.51
C ARG A 145 -14.37 6.41 -7.36
N ASP A 146 -13.59 7.44 -7.09
CA ASP A 146 -12.50 7.83 -8.00
C ASP A 146 -11.18 7.16 -7.69
N THR A 147 -11.00 6.60 -6.48
CA THR A 147 -9.72 6.01 -6.07
C THR A 147 -9.89 4.72 -5.28
N VAL A 148 -9.04 3.76 -5.58
CA VAL A 148 -8.91 2.50 -4.82
C VAL A 148 -7.45 2.24 -4.55
N THR A 149 -7.10 1.98 -3.29
CA THR A 149 -5.76 1.50 -2.91
C THR A 149 -5.80 -0.02 -2.78
N MET A 150 -4.93 -0.70 -3.54
CA MET A 150 -4.76 -2.14 -3.48
C MET A 150 -3.49 -2.48 -2.70
N GLY A 151 -3.63 -3.17 -1.58
CA GLY A 151 -2.51 -3.71 -0.81
C GLY A 151 -2.38 -5.22 -0.99
N LEU A 152 -1.18 -5.71 -1.24
CA LEU A 152 -0.87 -7.14 -1.34
C LEU A 152 0.11 -7.52 -0.22
N ALA A 153 -0.31 -8.43 0.66
CA ALA A 153 0.61 -9.03 1.63
C ALA A 153 1.46 -10.09 0.93
N ILE A 154 2.73 -9.77 0.70
CA ILE A 154 3.72 -10.67 0.08
C ILE A 154 4.21 -11.69 1.10
N ASP A 155 4.44 -11.22 2.33
CA ASP A 155 4.79 -12.03 3.49
C ASP A 155 3.60 -12.15 4.45
N ARG A 156 3.70 -13.08 5.40
CA ARG A 156 2.70 -13.21 6.44
C ARG A 156 2.66 -11.94 7.29
N ALA A 157 1.54 -11.24 7.26
CA ALA A 157 1.28 -10.05 8.06
C ALA A 157 0.41 -10.40 9.27
N THR A 158 0.88 -10.07 10.47
CA THR A 158 0.20 -10.28 11.75
C THR A 158 0.25 -9.01 12.59
N PRO A 159 -0.59 -8.88 13.62
CA PRO A 159 -0.50 -7.73 14.54
C PRO A 159 0.91 -7.54 15.13
N GLU A 160 1.60 -8.65 15.43
CA GLU A 160 2.92 -8.64 16.05
C GLU A 160 4.04 -8.16 15.13
N ASN A 161 3.87 -8.33 13.80
CA ASN A 161 4.85 -7.87 12.82
C ASN A 161 4.40 -6.62 12.04
N GLY A 162 3.33 -5.95 12.50
CA GLY A 162 2.90 -4.67 11.98
C GLY A 162 2.05 -4.77 10.72
N CYS A 163 1.04 -5.64 10.71
CA CYS A 163 0.05 -5.70 9.64
C CYS A 163 -0.67 -4.36 9.45
N LEU A 164 -1.28 -4.20 8.29
CA LEU A 164 -2.18 -3.08 8.02
C LEU A 164 -3.39 -3.16 8.94
N LYS A 165 -3.73 -2.03 9.55
CA LYS A 165 -4.96 -1.84 10.34
C LYS A 165 -5.90 -0.92 9.56
N VAL A 166 -7.18 -1.18 9.58
CA VAL A 166 -8.20 -0.36 8.91
C VAL A 166 -9.32 0.00 9.87
N VAL A 167 -9.93 1.16 9.67
CA VAL A 167 -11.12 1.59 10.41
C VAL A 167 -12.34 1.35 9.52
N PRO A 168 -13.18 0.37 9.85
CA PRO A 168 -14.37 0.10 9.05
C PRO A 168 -15.25 1.34 8.90
N ARG A 169 -15.81 1.52 7.70
CA ARG A 169 -16.75 2.59 7.38
C ARG A 169 -16.19 4.03 7.46
N SER A 170 -14.88 4.18 7.63
CA SER A 170 -14.27 5.52 7.68
C SER A 170 -14.41 6.29 6.35
N HIS A 171 -14.63 5.61 5.23
CA HIS A 171 -14.89 6.22 3.92
C HIS A 171 -16.20 7.02 3.89
N THR A 172 -17.18 6.70 4.75
CA THR A 172 -18.46 7.43 4.85
C THR A 172 -18.37 8.67 5.73
N MET A 173 -17.25 8.87 6.43
CA MET A 173 -17.05 10.00 7.34
C MET A 173 -16.48 11.24 6.65
N GLY A 174 -16.30 11.20 5.34
CA GLY A 174 -15.63 12.25 4.58
C GLY A 174 -14.12 12.29 4.82
N TYR A 175 -13.48 13.40 4.49
CA TYR A 175 -12.06 13.59 4.75
C TYR A 175 -11.82 13.96 6.21
N LEU A 176 -11.23 13.05 6.97
CA LEU A 176 -11.00 13.21 8.40
C LEU A 176 -9.83 14.14 8.74
N GLY A 177 -9.01 14.48 7.76
CA GLY A 177 -7.81 15.28 7.94
C GLY A 177 -6.80 14.58 8.84
N LEU A 178 -5.55 14.57 8.41
CA LEU A 178 -4.44 14.30 9.30
C LEU A 178 -3.63 15.57 9.32
N SER A 179 -3.58 16.24 10.44
CA SER A 179 -2.52 17.19 10.65
C SER A 179 -1.33 16.42 11.21
N ASP A 180 -0.16 16.66 10.67
CA ASP A 180 1.08 16.19 11.26
C ASP A 180 1.29 16.81 12.66
N ASN A 181 0.50 17.83 12.99
CA ASN A 181 0.46 18.56 14.27
C ASN A 181 -0.55 18.02 15.28
N GLY A 182 -1.20 16.91 14.99
CA GLY A 182 -2.18 16.31 15.92
C GLY A 182 -3.55 16.98 15.95
N ASP A 183 -3.86 17.87 15.00
CA ASP A 183 -5.13 18.61 14.94
C ASP A 183 -6.31 17.81 14.38
N GLY A 184 -6.08 16.58 13.94
CA GLY A 184 -7.14 15.64 13.59
C GLY A 184 -7.86 15.17 14.86
N GLN A 185 -8.81 15.96 15.36
CA GLN A 185 -9.56 15.62 16.57
C GLN A 185 -10.27 14.27 16.49
N ILE A 186 -10.59 13.82 15.30
CA ILE A 186 -11.28 12.54 15.06
C ILE A 186 -10.30 11.37 15.24
N MET A 187 -9.02 11.56 14.93
CA MET A 187 -7.99 10.52 15.13
C MET A 187 -7.55 10.42 16.59
N LYS A 188 -7.94 11.36 17.46
CA LYS A 188 -7.75 11.23 18.93
C LYS A 188 -8.64 10.17 19.54
N GLY A 189 -9.76 9.82 18.91
CA GLY A 189 -10.64 8.73 19.34
C GLY A 189 -10.24 7.36 18.77
N LEU A 190 -9.35 7.34 17.78
CA LEU A 190 -8.71 6.13 17.24
C LEU A 190 -7.33 6.02 17.88
N THR A 191 -7.32 5.92 19.20
CA THR A 191 -6.07 5.90 19.95
C THR A 191 -5.25 4.69 19.62
N GLN A 192 -3.94 4.90 19.62
CA GLN A 192 -2.90 3.88 19.61
C GLN A 192 -2.92 2.99 20.87
N ASP A 193 -3.95 3.06 21.69
CA ASP A 193 -4.13 2.16 22.84
C ASP A 193 -4.41 0.72 22.39
N ASP A 194 -4.47 0.50 21.08
CA ASP A 194 -4.49 -0.81 20.45
C ASP A 194 -3.11 -1.22 19.90
N GLU A 195 -2.03 -0.67 20.45
CA GLU A 195 -0.67 -1.17 20.25
C GLU A 195 -0.38 -2.44 21.07
#